data_748c9e02ea456b9d43d3719aef10a792
#
_entry.id   748c9e02ea456b9d43d3719aef10a792
#
_cell.length_a   1.000
_cell.length_b   1.000
_cell.length_c   1.000
_cell.angle_alpha   90.00
_cell.angle_beta   90.00
_cell.angle_gamma   90.00
#
_symmetry.space_group_name_H-M   'P 1'
#
loop_
_entity.id
_entity.type
_entity.pdbx_description
1 polymer ?
#
loop_
_entity_poly.entity_id
_entity_poly.type
_entity_poly.pdbx_seq_one_letter_code
_entity_poly.pdbx_strand_id
1 'polypeptide(L)'
;MEKTGYLTEVLESGIVKYHDLDAGVTRYHNRENKCDIDLDVEPGVKIVEIFANLEMPDSDKCFPDVERLVIADGVYSIEIKNELFPNVKKVESHSNCFISHECLIEKVCNPGSMTLLNTFCKDINDFITINQVNKIAKNAFHGCRCTNVRGTHKIKSWHDVGEGAFDGSALIKQPFVNGLKLVDTIVIDIDYNQDEIILPDSDGRSLVFTENVKLTLVKKMVIHRLDSLKWVNYHTGFPQNLVLDVDYFVDPADLIDMAKLKTYDYYVHTFEVRSPDYVTIDGVVYTQNKKKAVTCDADMENLVILDGVEEIIPFAFSGGQKLKTVRLPDSLKKIGMNAFELCRQLHRIDLGEGVTIIPYSCFERCTKLKTITLPPQIKEIRREAFWLSGLEVINLNEGLERVHDNAFVGTCIESIKIPKTVRDFSKNAISHSMKNITMGSYLPNVKIGIIESYRPGSNTDTIAILHCGDKHAILPLYTNSTTYSKYLLAVDEFFKNESIKHTEFWQYASTAKGKEDGALEEYLFSGSGDAKDYIKKNSKKIALRLIAEGEEEKLVKLLETGVVSKPTLKVILPKMKEQDMTAAQSYVLEQLNKKGISENKFAI
;
A
#
# COMPACT_ATOMS: atom_id res chain seq x y z
N MET A 1 80.54 -11.69 12.57
CA MET A 1 79.20 -11.07 12.73
C MET A 1 78.42 -11.36 11.44
N GLU A 2 77.69 -12.43 11.46
CA GLU A 2 76.89 -12.84 10.34
C GLU A 2 75.76 -11.81 10.16
N LYS A 3 75.65 -11.27 8.96
CA LYS A 3 74.55 -10.39 8.57
C LYS A 3 73.30 -11.25 8.54
N THR A 4 72.45 -11.09 9.51
CA THR A 4 71.07 -11.58 9.42
C THR A 4 70.47 -11.00 8.16
N GLY A 5 69.84 -11.83 7.34
CA GLY A 5 69.32 -11.50 6.01
C GLY A 5 68.09 -10.59 5.99
N TYR A 6 68.08 -9.46 6.71
CA TYR A 6 67.01 -8.47 6.69
C TYR A 6 67.44 -7.26 5.86
N LEU A 7 66.66 -6.93 4.84
CA LEU A 7 66.66 -5.63 4.19
C LEU A 7 65.64 -4.72 4.91
N THR A 8 66.09 -3.51 5.28
CA THR A 8 65.25 -2.52 5.93
C THR A 8 65.24 -1.25 5.10
N GLU A 9 64.09 -0.79 4.72
CA GLU A 9 63.88 0.44 3.98
C GLU A 9 62.89 1.34 4.76
N VAL A 10 63.18 2.63 4.84
CA VAL A 10 62.28 3.62 5.41
C VAL A 10 61.62 4.37 4.24
N LEU A 11 60.33 4.18 4.07
CA LEU A 11 59.57 4.83 3.02
C LEU A 11 59.36 6.31 3.35
N GLU A 12 59.13 7.16 2.33
CA GLU A 12 58.86 8.60 2.50
C GLU A 12 57.65 8.87 3.42
N SER A 13 56.72 7.91 3.53
CA SER A 13 55.59 7.93 4.44
C SER A 13 55.93 7.74 5.93
N GLY A 14 57.22 7.49 6.27
CA GLY A 14 57.65 7.17 7.62
C GLY A 14 57.42 5.71 8.02
N ILE A 15 57.04 4.86 7.09
CA ILE A 15 56.85 3.42 7.27
C ILE A 15 58.17 2.71 7.06
N VAL A 16 58.46 1.77 7.95
CA VAL A 16 59.66 0.91 7.84
C VAL A 16 59.25 -0.43 7.22
N LYS A 17 59.84 -0.74 6.07
CA LYS A 17 59.69 -2.01 5.37
C LYS A 17 60.83 -2.94 5.79
N TYR A 18 60.49 -4.12 6.28
CA TYR A 18 61.43 -5.19 6.59
C TYR A 18 61.24 -6.33 5.61
N HIS A 19 62.26 -6.73 4.94
CA HIS A 19 62.26 -7.91 4.09
C HIS A 19 63.21 -8.97 4.67
N ASP A 20 62.67 -10.11 5.07
CA ASP A 20 63.41 -11.28 5.49
C ASP A 20 63.66 -12.16 4.28
N LEU A 21 64.88 -12.09 3.77
CA LEU A 21 65.36 -12.83 2.58
C LEU A 21 65.37 -14.35 2.77
N ASP A 22 65.55 -14.81 4.01
CA ASP A 22 65.58 -16.24 4.30
C ASP A 22 64.18 -16.84 4.43
N ALA A 23 63.26 -16.08 5.03
CA ALA A 23 61.83 -16.49 5.21
C ALA A 23 60.92 -16.06 4.06
N GLY A 24 61.41 -15.18 3.15
CA GLY A 24 60.58 -14.62 2.07
C GLY A 24 59.39 -13.76 2.58
N VAL A 25 59.57 -13.10 3.72
CA VAL A 25 58.53 -12.32 4.38
C VAL A 25 58.83 -10.84 4.28
N THR A 26 57.88 -10.03 3.80
CA THR A 26 57.95 -8.57 3.87
C THR A 26 56.99 -8.05 4.94
N ARG A 27 57.55 -7.24 5.85
CA ARG A 27 56.80 -6.64 6.96
C ARG A 27 56.85 -5.12 6.86
N TYR A 28 55.68 -4.48 7.01
CA TYR A 28 55.56 -3.02 7.04
C TYR A 28 55.22 -2.57 8.45
N HIS A 29 56.03 -1.69 9.03
CA HIS A 29 55.83 -1.15 10.36
C HIS A 29 55.62 0.35 10.31
N ASN A 30 54.45 0.81 10.77
CA ASN A 30 54.11 2.23 10.85
C ASN A 30 54.56 2.79 12.23
N ARG A 31 55.62 3.58 12.25
CA ARG A 31 56.12 4.22 13.47
C ARG A 31 55.32 5.46 13.88
N GLU A 32 54.50 6.03 12.99
CA GLU A 32 53.85 7.33 13.20
C GLU A 32 52.30 7.27 13.15
N ASN A 33 51.68 6.10 13.12
CA ASN A 33 50.24 5.92 12.95
C ASN A 33 49.63 6.62 11.70
N LYS A 34 50.37 6.73 10.62
CA LYS A 34 49.88 7.26 9.34
C LYS A 34 49.08 6.22 8.59
N CYS A 35 47.98 6.65 7.91
CA CYS A 35 46.99 5.77 7.30
C CYS A 35 47.35 5.28 5.88
N ASP A 36 48.30 5.88 5.18
CA ASP A 36 48.54 5.62 3.75
C ASP A 36 49.89 4.93 3.55
N ILE A 37 49.88 3.66 3.14
CA ILE A 37 51.06 2.91 2.77
C ILE A 37 51.07 2.78 1.24
N ASP A 38 52.10 3.30 0.59
CA ASP A 38 52.41 2.92 -0.79
C ASP A 38 53.12 1.56 -0.76
N LEU A 39 52.33 0.49 -0.86
CA LEU A 39 52.82 -0.88 -0.79
C LEU A 39 53.66 -1.22 -2.02
N ASP A 40 54.91 -1.64 -1.83
CA ASP A 40 55.78 -2.18 -2.87
C ASP A 40 56.41 -3.47 -2.37
N VAL A 41 56.17 -4.57 -3.07
CA VAL A 41 56.61 -5.92 -2.66
C VAL A 41 57.60 -6.46 -3.68
N GLU A 42 58.77 -6.84 -3.22
CA GLU A 42 59.83 -7.41 -4.08
C GLU A 42 59.38 -8.72 -4.74
N PRO A 43 59.82 -8.99 -5.98
CA PRO A 43 59.58 -10.27 -6.65
C PRO A 43 60.05 -11.46 -5.80
N GLY A 44 59.23 -12.52 -5.78
CA GLY A 44 59.54 -13.75 -5.03
C GLY A 44 59.11 -13.76 -3.57
N VAL A 45 58.61 -12.64 -3.03
CA VAL A 45 58.10 -12.58 -1.65
C VAL A 45 56.80 -13.37 -1.54
N LYS A 46 56.79 -14.37 -0.67
CA LYS A 46 55.63 -15.26 -0.45
C LYS A 46 54.68 -14.81 0.67
N ILE A 47 55.21 -14.03 1.60
CA ILE A 47 54.44 -13.62 2.79
C ILE A 47 54.60 -12.12 2.96
N VAL A 48 53.46 -11.44 3.07
CA VAL A 48 53.37 -10.00 3.39
C VAL A 48 52.70 -9.81 4.73
N GLU A 49 53.31 -9.06 5.62
CA GLU A 49 52.74 -8.66 6.90
C GLU A 49 52.35 -7.18 6.86
N ILE A 50 51.07 -6.88 7.13
CA ILE A 50 50.48 -5.54 7.10
C ILE A 50 50.38 -5.04 8.53
N PHE A 51 51.12 -3.97 8.86
CA PHE A 51 51.17 -3.35 10.20
C PHE A 51 50.39 -2.05 10.31
N ALA A 52 49.83 -1.54 9.22
CA ALA A 52 49.06 -0.30 9.18
C ALA A 52 47.84 -0.46 8.29
N ASN A 53 46.88 0.47 8.40
CA ASN A 53 45.76 0.51 7.48
C ASN A 53 46.25 0.66 6.05
N LEU A 54 45.59 -0.01 5.13
CA LEU A 54 45.97 -0.06 3.72
C LEU A 54 44.77 0.37 2.86
N GLU A 55 44.98 1.45 2.09
CA GLU A 55 43.96 1.98 1.16
C GLU A 55 44.56 2.09 -0.24
N MET A 56 44.29 1.14 -1.12
CA MET A 56 44.78 1.10 -2.50
C MET A 56 43.68 0.80 -3.51
N PRO A 57 42.59 1.55 -3.54
CA PRO A 57 41.42 1.23 -4.37
C PRO A 57 41.71 1.33 -5.88
N ASP A 58 42.62 2.24 -6.28
CA ASP A 58 42.92 2.55 -7.69
C ASP A 58 44.33 2.11 -8.14
N SER A 59 45.00 1.31 -7.32
CA SER A 59 46.37 0.83 -7.65
C SER A 59 46.33 -0.21 -8.77
N ASP A 60 47.21 -0.03 -9.78
CA ASP A 60 47.44 -1.02 -10.84
C ASP A 60 48.58 -2.00 -10.47
N LYS A 61 49.10 -1.90 -9.24
CA LYS A 61 50.13 -2.84 -8.72
C LYS A 61 49.55 -4.25 -8.60
N CYS A 62 50.41 -5.23 -8.82
CA CYS A 62 50.08 -6.65 -8.71
C CYS A 62 51.28 -7.41 -8.16
N PHE A 63 51.07 -8.18 -7.10
CA PHE A 63 52.10 -8.97 -6.43
C PHE A 63 51.73 -10.46 -6.48
N PRO A 64 51.96 -11.12 -7.64
CA PRO A 64 51.49 -12.49 -7.88
C PRO A 64 52.23 -13.57 -7.10
N ASP A 65 53.40 -13.26 -6.55
CA ASP A 65 54.19 -14.22 -5.78
C ASP A 65 53.67 -14.39 -4.34
N VAL A 66 52.85 -13.44 -3.84
CA VAL A 66 52.36 -13.45 -2.48
C VAL A 66 51.28 -14.52 -2.31
N GLU A 67 51.55 -15.47 -1.41
CA GLU A 67 50.62 -16.59 -1.10
C GLU A 67 49.94 -16.45 0.28
N ARG A 68 50.51 -15.61 1.18
CA ARG A 68 49.96 -15.41 2.52
C ARG A 68 50.04 -13.93 2.95
N LEU A 69 48.97 -13.46 3.54
CA LEU A 69 48.89 -12.15 4.21
C LEU A 69 48.84 -12.37 5.72
N VAL A 70 49.65 -11.60 6.46
CA VAL A 70 49.59 -11.53 7.92
C VAL A 70 49.16 -10.12 8.31
N ILE A 71 48.07 -10.01 9.05
CA ILE A 71 47.51 -8.72 9.51
C ILE A 71 47.89 -8.53 10.98
N ALA A 72 48.71 -7.53 11.26
CA ALA A 72 49.17 -7.24 12.61
C ALA A 72 48.05 -6.66 13.50
N ASP A 73 48.29 -6.69 14.81
CA ASP A 73 47.45 -6.02 15.79
C ASP A 73 47.41 -4.49 15.53
N GLY A 74 46.23 -3.88 15.73
CA GLY A 74 46.05 -2.44 15.52
C GLY A 74 45.63 -2.03 14.09
N VAL A 75 45.65 -2.94 13.09
CA VAL A 75 45.11 -2.70 11.75
C VAL A 75 43.59 -2.80 11.81
N TYR A 76 42.87 -1.75 11.38
CA TYR A 76 41.41 -1.70 11.43
C TYR A 76 40.74 -1.47 10.06
N SER A 77 41.52 -1.15 8.99
CA SER A 77 41.02 -0.97 7.63
C SER A 77 41.99 -1.51 6.60
N ILE A 78 41.49 -2.29 5.64
CA ILE A 78 42.24 -2.76 4.45
C ILE A 78 41.29 -2.64 3.25
N GLU A 79 41.60 -1.72 2.35
CA GLU A 79 40.85 -1.49 1.11
C GLU A 79 41.81 -1.71 -0.08
N ILE A 80 41.64 -2.85 -0.77
CA ILE A 80 42.51 -3.31 -1.86
C ILE A 80 41.69 -4.00 -2.94
N LYS A 81 42.14 -3.89 -4.22
CA LYS A 81 41.60 -4.69 -5.32
C LYS A 81 41.98 -6.15 -5.18
N ASN A 82 41.18 -7.06 -5.73
CA ASN A 82 41.46 -8.50 -5.74
C ASN A 82 42.78 -8.82 -6.46
N GLU A 83 43.11 -8.08 -7.52
CA GLU A 83 44.28 -8.26 -8.37
C GLU A 83 45.59 -7.83 -7.71
N LEU A 84 45.53 -7.10 -6.60
CA LEU A 84 46.77 -6.69 -5.88
C LEU A 84 47.54 -7.92 -5.40
N PHE A 85 46.84 -8.92 -4.86
CA PHE A 85 47.38 -10.19 -4.37
C PHE A 85 46.62 -11.39 -4.96
N PRO A 86 46.76 -11.69 -6.25
CA PRO A 86 45.83 -12.60 -6.94
C PRO A 86 45.98 -14.07 -6.50
N ASN A 87 47.07 -14.44 -5.85
CA ASN A 87 47.40 -15.82 -5.49
C ASN A 87 47.43 -16.08 -3.97
N VAL A 88 46.89 -15.18 -3.16
CA VAL A 88 46.81 -15.38 -1.72
C VAL A 88 45.87 -16.55 -1.40
N LYS A 89 46.42 -17.52 -0.65
CA LYS A 89 45.74 -18.74 -0.21
C LYS A 89 45.27 -18.64 1.23
N LYS A 90 45.92 -17.81 2.04
CA LYS A 90 45.65 -17.68 3.48
C LYS A 90 45.86 -16.25 3.98
N VAL A 91 44.92 -15.77 4.74
CA VAL A 91 45.01 -14.58 5.60
C VAL A 91 45.16 -15.06 7.04
N GLU A 92 46.16 -14.57 7.75
CA GLU A 92 46.38 -14.80 9.17
C GLU A 92 46.26 -13.45 9.88
N SER A 93 45.34 -13.33 10.82
CA SER A 93 45.04 -12.06 11.47
C SER A 93 45.34 -12.11 12.95
N HIS A 94 46.09 -11.12 13.44
CA HIS A 94 46.24 -10.77 14.85
C HIS A 94 45.38 -9.57 15.24
N SER A 95 44.77 -8.90 14.25
CA SER A 95 43.85 -7.78 14.46
C SER A 95 42.50 -8.23 14.98
N ASN A 96 41.87 -7.40 15.82
CA ASN A 96 40.48 -7.57 16.26
C ASN A 96 39.44 -7.27 15.17
N CYS A 97 39.85 -6.58 14.09
CA CYS A 97 38.96 -6.14 12.99
C CYS A 97 38.94 -7.10 11.80
N PHE A 98 39.79 -8.13 11.79
CA PHE A 98 39.85 -9.13 10.71
C PHE A 98 39.89 -10.55 11.28
N ILE A 99 39.45 -11.50 10.49
CA ILE A 99 39.56 -12.91 10.87
C ILE A 99 40.58 -13.64 10.00
N SER A 100 41.21 -14.66 10.58
CA SER A 100 42.06 -15.59 9.82
C SER A 100 41.19 -16.47 8.93
N HIS A 101 41.41 -16.40 7.61
CA HIS A 101 40.59 -17.08 6.61
C HIS A 101 41.36 -17.26 5.29
N GLU A 102 40.76 -17.93 4.31
CA GLU A 102 41.27 -18.01 2.94
C GLU A 102 40.97 -16.77 2.08
N CYS A 103 40.03 -15.93 2.53
CA CYS A 103 39.64 -14.65 1.95
C CYS A 103 39.86 -13.53 2.97
N LEU A 104 39.85 -12.27 2.51
CA LEU A 104 39.88 -11.12 3.41
C LEU A 104 38.47 -10.86 3.94
N ILE A 105 38.30 -11.03 5.24
CA ILE A 105 37.04 -10.83 5.93
C ILE A 105 37.22 -9.87 7.09
N GLU A 106 36.52 -8.77 7.04
CA GLU A 106 36.43 -7.77 8.10
C GLU A 106 35.40 -8.19 9.16
N LYS A 107 35.74 -7.97 10.42
CA LYS A 107 34.87 -8.12 11.58
C LYS A 107 34.62 -6.74 12.15
N VAL A 108 33.41 -6.21 11.97
CA VAL A 108 33.02 -4.93 12.56
C VAL A 108 32.76 -5.09 14.07
N CYS A 109 33.25 -4.14 14.88
CA CYS A 109 33.17 -4.17 16.35
C CYS A 109 31.72 -4.16 16.90
N ASN A 110 30.70 -3.93 16.09
CA ASN A 110 29.31 -4.10 16.47
C ASN A 110 28.94 -5.59 16.42
N PRO A 111 28.28 -6.16 17.42
CA PRO A 111 28.21 -7.60 17.61
C PRO A 111 27.62 -8.30 16.38
N GLY A 112 28.45 -9.07 15.71
CA GLY A 112 28.07 -10.06 14.72
C GLY A 112 28.18 -9.70 13.25
N SER A 113 28.69 -8.52 12.85
CA SER A 113 28.85 -8.21 11.41
C SER A 113 30.20 -8.68 10.89
N MET A 114 30.19 -9.53 9.84
CA MET A 114 31.36 -10.01 9.12
C MET A 114 31.17 -9.75 7.63
N THR A 115 32.07 -8.94 7.05
CA THR A 115 32.02 -8.51 5.66
C THR A 115 33.12 -9.17 4.86
N LEU A 116 32.76 -9.88 3.79
CA LEU A 116 33.74 -10.36 2.79
C LEU A 116 34.19 -9.16 1.95
N LEU A 117 35.48 -8.82 2.04
CA LEU A 117 36.05 -7.71 1.29
C LEU A 117 36.70 -8.17 -0.02
N ASN A 118 37.38 -9.35 -0.02
CA ASN A 118 38.24 -9.75 -1.12
C ASN A 118 38.44 -11.26 -1.17
N THR A 119 38.36 -11.85 -2.36
CA THR A 119 38.55 -13.28 -2.62
C THR A 119 39.91 -13.62 -3.24
N PHE A 120 40.77 -12.64 -3.49
CA PHE A 120 42.13 -12.81 -4.05
C PHE A 120 42.17 -13.61 -5.36
N CYS A 121 41.25 -13.37 -6.29
CA CYS A 121 41.19 -14.02 -7.59
C CYS A 121 41.29 -15.57 -7.56
N LYS A 122 40.70 -16.20 -6.53
CA LYS A 122 40.66 -17.67 -6.35
C LYS A 122 40.51 -18.43 -7.66
N ASP A 123 41.24 -19.54 -7.83
CA ASP A 123 41.29 -20.32 -9.05
C ASP A 123 40.02 -21.22 -9.20
N ILE A 124 39.83 -21.74 -10.40
CA ILE A 124 38.70 -22.58 -10.77
C ILE A 124 38.55 -23.85 -9.90
N ASN A 125 39.69 -24.35 -9.40
CA ASN A 125 39.72 -25.54 -8.55
C ASN A 125 39.58 -25.24 -7.05
N ASP A 126 39.53 -23.97 -6.66
CA ASP A 126 39.40 -23.58 -5.26
C ASP A 126 37.95 -23.70 -4.77
N PHE A 127 37.82 -23.67 -3.45
CA PHE A 127 36.54 -23.57 -2.76
C PHE A 127 36.52 -22.30 -1.92
N ILE A 128 35.43 -21.60 -1.91
CA ILE A 128 35.23 -20.44 -1.04
C ILE A 128 34.10 -20.76 -0.06
N THR A 129 34.43 -20.78 1.23
CA THR A 129 33.48 -21.08 2.30
C THR A 129 33.30 -19.89 3.21
N ILE A 130 32.12 -19.24 3.19
CA ILE A 130 31.84 -18.00 3.89
C ILE A 130 30.72 -18.12 4.94
N ASN A 131 30.66 -19.22 5.66
CA ASN A 131 29.63 -19.52 6.66
C ASN A 131 29.47 -18.46 7.76
N GLN A 132 30.48 -17.64 7.99
CA GLN A 132 30.47 -16.60 9.02
C GLN A 132 30.04 -15.23 8.47
N VAL A 133 30.11 -15.05 7.15
CA VAL A 133 29.87 -13.78 6.46
C VAL A 133 28.38 -13.47 6.40
N ASN A 134 28.02 -12.26 6.78
CA ASN A 134 26.67 -11.73 6.63
C ASN A 134 26.59 -10.51 5.70
N LYS A 135 27.75 -10.04 5.18
CA LYS A 135 27.81 -9.00 4.16
C LYS A 135 28.89 -9.30 3.13
N ILE A 136 28.66 -8.93 1.88
CA ILE A 136 29.64 -8.98 0.78
C ILE A 136 29.89 -7.55 0.31
N ALA A 137 31.14 -7.14 0.27
CA ALA A 137 31.52 -5.81 -0.18
C ALA A 137 31.38 -5.66 -1.71
N LYS A 138 31.38 -4.42 -2.18
CA LYS A 138 31.48 -4.08 -3.60
C LYS A 138 32.75 -4.74 -4.20
N ASN A 139 32.61 -5.32 -5.40
CA ASN A 139 33.67 -5.97 -6.15
C ASN A 139 34.40 -7.13 -5.41
N ALA A 140 33.86 -7.67 -4.32
CA ALA A 140 34.53 -8.68 -3.50
C ALA A 140 34.96 -9.94 -4.28
N PHE A 141 34.27 -10.28 -5.37
CA PHE A 141 34.60 -11.41 -6.25
C PHE A 141 35.27 -11.00 -7.57
N HIS A 142 35.59 -9.72 -7.76
CA HIS A 142 36.23 -9.29 -9.00
C HIS A 142 37.50 -10.11 -9.29
N GLY A 143 37.68 -10.54 -10.55
CA GLY A 143 38.81 -11.40 -10.92
C GLY A 143 38.78 -12.84 -10.40
N CYS A 144 37.78 -13.21 -9.57
CA CYS A 144 37.62 -14.55 -9.04
C CYS A 144 37.27 -15.55 -10.15
N ARG A 145 38.04 -16.62 -10.28
CA ARG A 145 37.80 -17.70 -11.25
C ARG A 145 37.08 -18.90 -10.62
N CYS A 146 37.03 -18.95 -9.29
CA CYS A 146 36.29 -19.98 -8.54
C CYS A 146 34.79 -19.82 -8.70
N THR A 147 34.11 -20.93 -8.96
CA THR A 147 32.63 -21.00 -9.01
C THR A 147 32.02 -21.77 -7.85
N ASN A 148 32.85 -22.39 -7.01
CA ASN A 148 32.45 -23.19 -5.86
C ASN A 148 32.36 -22.32 -4.59
N VAL A 149 31.31 -21.57 -4.43
CA VAL A 149 31.05 -20.74 -3.25
C VAL A 149 29.95 -21.36 -2.40
N ARG A 150 30.15 -21.43 -1.08
CA ARG A 150 29.18 -21.99 -0.12
C ARG A 150 29.13 -21.17 1.16
N GLY A 151 28.01 -21.30 1.89
CA GLY A 151 27.88 -20.72 3.22
C GLY A 151 27.34 -19.30 3.24
N THR A 152 26.58 -18.90 2.22
CA THR A 152 25.94 -17.58 2.12
C THR A 152 24.68 -17.45 2.99
N HIS A 153 24.31 -18.46 3.77
CA HIS A 153 23.06 -18.55 4.54
C HIS A 153 22.87 -17.45 5.61
N LYS A 154 23.93 -16.73 5.98
CA LYS A 154 23.84 -15.57 6.89
C LYS A 154 23.54 -14.24 6.19
N ILE A 155 23.66 -14.19 4.87
CA ILE A 155 23.24 -13.06 4.05
C ILE A 155 21.71 -13.11 3.95
N LYS A 156 21.03 -12.05 4.33
CA LYS A 156 19.56 -12.06 4.51
C LYS A 156 18.84 -11.09 3.59
N SER A 157 19.54 -10.09 3.08
CA SER A 157 18.97 -8.99 2.33
C SER A 157 19.86 -8.60 1.16
N TRP A 158 19.30 -8.00 0.13
CA TRP A 158 20.06 -7.42 -0.97
C TRP A 158 21.04 -6.32 -0.50
N HIS A 159 20.72 -5.58 0.57
CA HIS A 159 21.63 -4.60 1.18
C HIS A 159 22.90 -5.22 1.79
N ASP A 160 22.89 -6.53 2.01
CA ASP A 160 24.03 -7.25 2.51
C ASP A 160 25.01 -7.63 1.39
N VAL A 161 24.63 -7.36 0.12
CA VAL A 161 25.44 -7.63 -1.07
C VAL A 161 25.76 -6.29 -1.75
N GLY A 162 27.04 -5.92 -1.76
CA GLY A 162 27.49 -4.67 -2.36
C GLY A 162 27.25 -4.63 -3.88
N GLU A 163 27.04 -3.44 -4.39
CA GLU A 163 26.88 -3.19 -5.83
C GLU A 163 28.06 -3.79 -6.62
N GLY A 164 27.77 -4.56 -7.68
CA GLY A 164 28.80 -5.18 -8.50
C GLY A 164 29.70 -6.21 -7.76
N ALA A 165 29.25 -6.74 -6.61
CA ALA A 165 30.03 -7.68 -5.80
C ALA A 165 30.62 -8.86 -6.61
N PHE A 166 29.90 -9.30 -7.64
CA PHE A 166 30.27 -10.44 -8.50
C PHE A 166 30.81 -10.04 -9.87
N ASP A 167 30.88 -8.75 -10.18
CA ASP A 167 31.31 -8.26 -11.48
C ASP A 167 32.75 -8.67 -11.79
N GLY A 168 33.02 -8.98 -13.06
CA GLY A 168 34.35 -9.44 -13.49
C GLY A 168 34.74 -10.86 -13.03
N SER A 169 33.87 -11.58 -12.30
CA SER A 169 34.11 -12.94 -11.83
C SER A 169 33.68 -14.03 -12.83
N ALA A 170 34.13 -15.27 -12.62
CA ALA A 170 33.63 -16.43 -13.33
C ALA A 170 32.20 -16.77 -12.97
N LEU A 171 31.69 -16.32 -11.81
CA LEU A 171 30.34 -16.54 -11.33
C LEU A 171 29.29 -15.92 -12.26
N ILE A 172 29.56 -14.72 -12.79
CA ILE A 172 28.67 -14.06 -13.77
C ILE A 172 28.62 -14.82 -15.12
N LYS A 173 29.70 -15.54 -15.46
CA LYS A 173 29.81 -16.27 -16.73
C LYS A 173 29.21 -17.67 -16.68
N GLN A 174 28.75 -18.13 -15.53
CA GLN A 174 28.08 -19.42 -15.42
C GLN A 174 26.81 -19.49 -16.30
N PRO A 175 26.42 -20.68 -16.79
CA PRO A 175 25.16 -20.83 -17.48
C PRO A 175 23.99 -20.61 -16.52
N PHE A 176 22.87 -20.19 -17.06
CA PHE A 176 21.62 -20.17 -16.31
C PHE A 176 21.13 -21.61 -16.06
N VAL A 177 20.63 -21.86 -14.87
CA VAL A 177 19.95 -23.10 -14.48
C VAL A 177 18.52 -22.72 -14.07
N ASN A 178 17.54 -23.28 -14.75
CA ASN A 178 16.12 -22.92 -14.56
C ASN A 178 15.86 -21.39 -14.67
N GLY A 179 16.62 -20.73 -15.52
CA GLY A 179 16.55 -19.28 -15.71
C GLY A 179 17.27 -18.43 -14.67
N LEU A 180 18.02 -19.02 -13.73
CA LEU A 180 18.72 -18.35 -12.65
C LEU A 180 20.22 -18.57 -12.72
N LYS A 181 21.00 -17.55 -12.31
CA LYS A 181 22.39 -17.70 -11.88
C LYS A 181 22.46 -17.58 -10.36
N LEU A 182 23.00 -18.61 -9.72
CA LEU A 182 23.05 -18.74 -8.28
C LEU A 182 24.48 -18.83 -7.78
N VAL A 183 24.75 -18.14 -6.69
CA VAL A 183 25.93 -18.32 -5.86
C VAL A 183 25.46 -18.79 -4.49
N ASP A 184 25.41 -20.10 -4.31
CA ASP A 184 24.77 -20.80 -3.18
C ASP A 184 23.31 -20.35 -3.00
N THR A 185 23.01 -19.42 -2.08
CA THR A 185 21.65 -18.89 -1.87
C THR A 185 21.42 -17.48 -2.46
N ILE A 186 22.39 -16.93 -3.19
CA ILE A 186 22.29 -15.59 -3.78
C ILE A 186 21.96 -15.71 -5.27
N VAL A 187 20.85 -15.12 -5.71
CA VAL A 187 20.50 -14.97 -7.12
C VAL A 187 21.19 -13.72 -7.63
N ILE A 188 22.17 -13.90 -8.52
CA ILE A 188 23.00 -12.81 -9.06
C ILE A 188 22.52 -12.32 -10.42
N ASP A 189 21.77 -13.17 -11.16
CA ASP A 189 21.25 -12.82 -12.47
C ASP A 189 20.07 -13.71 -12.86
N ILE A 190 19.19 -13.22 -13.75
CA ILE A 190 18.03 -13.92 -14.31
C ILE A 190 18.04 -13.85 -15.83
N ASP A 191 17.72 -14.94 -16.51
CA ASP A 191 17.47 -14.97 -17.95
C ASP A 191 16.03 -14.50 -18.25
N TYR A 192 15.85 -13.22 -18.49
CA TYR A 192 14.55 -12.62 -18.79
C TYR A 192 13.96 -13.04 -20.15
N ASN A 193 14.72 -13.75 -20.98
CA ASN A 193 14.22 -14.28 -22.26
C ASN A 193 13.48 -15.61 -22.09
N GLN A 194 13.63 -16.28 -20.96
CA GLN A 194 12.88 -17.49 -20.64
C GLN A 194 11.43 -17.15 -20.30
N ASP A 195 10.52 -18.01 -20.77
CA ASP A 195 9.10 -17.85 -20.48
C ASP A 195 8.76 -18.22 -19.04
N GLU A 196 9.55 -19.11 -18.43
CA GLU A 196 9.33 -19.62 -17.08
C GLU A 196 10.65 -19.69 -16.29
N ILE A 197 10.69 -19.11 -15.12
CA ILE A 197 11.80 -19.15 -14.16
C ILE A 197 11.40 -20.05 -12.99
N ILE A 198 12.18 -21.07 -12.70
CA ILE A 198 11.88 -22.03 -11.63
C ILE A 198 12.79 -21.76 -10.43
N LEU A 199 12.21 -21.39 -9.29
CA LEU A 199 12.96 -21.24 -8.05
C LEU A 199 13.38 -22.61 -7.50
N PRO A 200 14.63 -22.74 -7.03
CA PRO A 200 15.12 -24.00 -6.47
C PRO A 200 14.39 -24.32 -5.15
N ASP A 201 14.22 -25.60 -4.89
CA ASP A 201 13.85 -26.08 -3.56
C ASP A 201 15.00 -25.82 -2.59
N SER A 202 14.86 -24.76 -1.82
CA SER A 202 15.85 -24.42 -0.81
C SER A 202 15.50 -25.15 0.48
N ASP A 203 16.21 -26.16 0.89
CA ASP A 203 16.07 -26.91 2.16
C ASP A 203 15.82 -26.03 3.43
N GLY A 204 14.86 -25.11 3.37
CA GLY A 204 14.57 -24.11 4.40
C GLY A 204 15.48 -22.88 4.39
N ARG A 205 16.45 -22.77 3.46
CA ARG A 205 17.33 -21.61 3.31
C ARG A 205 16.64 -20.51 2.50
N SER A 206 16.82 -19.24 2.89
CA SER A 206 16.25 -18.11 2.16
C SER A 206 17.11 -17.75 0.95
N LEU A 207 16.53 -17.52 -0.20
CA LEU A 207 17.18 -16.89 -1.34
C LEU A 207 17.30 -15.37 -1.12
N VAL A 208 18.39 -14.82 -1.61
CA VAL A 208 18.64 -13.38 -1.65
C VAL A 208 18.86 -12.96 -3.10
N PHE A 209 18.09 -12.01 -3.57
CA PHE A 209 18.24 -11.44 -4.91
C PHE A 209 19.15 -10.21 -4.83
N THR A 210 20.11 -10.08 -5.72
CA THR A 210 20.94 -8.88 -5.77
C THR A 210 20.16 -7.69 -6.31
N GLU A 211 20.66 -6.47 -6.09
CA GLU A 211 20.00 -5.22 -6.50
C GLU A 211 19.68 -5.16 -8.00
N ASN A 212 20.53 -5.78 -8.82
CA ASN A 212 20.37 -5.80 -10.28
C ASN A 212 19.24 -6.71 -10.76
N VAL A 213 18.75 -7.61 -9.91
CA VAL A 213 17.68 -8.54 -10.27
C VAL A 213 16.32 -7.86 -10.14
N LYS A 214 15.54 -7.85 -11.25
CA LYS A 214 14.22 -7.23 -11.34
C LYS A 214 13.15 -8.28 -11.63
N LEU A 215 12.46 -8.78 -10.61
CA LEU A 215 11.40 -9.77 -10.80
C LEU A 215 10.22 -9.24 -11.62
N THR A 216 10.02 -7.93 -11.69
CA THR A 216 8.99 -7.30 -12.54
C THR A 216 9.14 -7.59 -14.02
N LEU A 217 10.34 -7.97 -14.48
CA LEU A 217 10.62 -8.37 -15.86
C LEU A 217 10.38 -9.86 -16.11
N VAL A 218 10.21 -10.66 -15.05
CA VAL A 218 9.97 -12.10 -15.14
C VAL A 218 8.51 -12.34 -15.53
N LYS A 219 8.31 -13.01 -16.69
CA LYS A 219 6.98 -13.33 -17.21
C LYS A 219 6.24 -14.32 -16.31
N LYS A 220 6.92 -15.38 -15.88
CA LYS A 220 6.34 -16.45 -15.08
C LYS A 220 7.38 -17.03 -14.13
N MET A 221 7.04 -17.14 -12.86
CA MET A 221 7.89 -17.73 -11.82
C MET A 221 7.19 -18.92 -11.18
N VAL A 222 7.88 -20.05 -11.14
CA VAL A 222 7.39 -21.29 -10.51
C VAL A 222 8.07 -21.48 -9.17
N ILE A 223 7.27 -21.77 -8.17
CA ILE A 223 7.70 -22.14 -6.82
C ILE A 223 7.13 -23.51 -6.47
N HIS A 224 7.96 -24.37 -5.87
CA HIS A 224 7.56 -25.70 -5.42
C HIS A 224 7.24 -25.76 -3.92
N ARG A 225 7.36 -24.64 -3.22
CA ARG A 225 7.07 -24.50 -1.79
C ARG A 225 6.47 -23.13 -1.47
N LEU A 226 5.42 -23.11 -0.66
CA LEU A 226 4.81 -21.85 -0.19
C LEU A 226 5.79 -20.95 0.58
N ASP A 227 6.72 -21.55 1.34
CA ASP A 227 7.76 -20.79 2.06
C ASP A 227 8.59 -19.88 1.15
N SER A 228 8.66 -20.19 -0.14
CA SER A 228 9.41 -19.41 -1.13
C SER A 228 8.77 -18.05 -1.40
N LEU A 229 7.52 -17.84 -1.05
CA LEU A 229 6.83 -16.54 -1.20
C LEU A 229 7.50 -15.42 -0.42
N LYS A 230 8.13 -15.73 0.72
CA LYS A 230 8.87 -14.74 1.52
C LYS A 230 10.05 -14.11 0.78
N TRP A 231 10.52 -14.73 -0.31
CA TRP A 231 11.62 -14.22 -1.13
C TRP A 231 11.16 -13.21 -2.18
N VAL A 232 9.85 -13.20 -2.50
CA VAL A 232 9.22 -12.26 -3.42
C VAL A 232 8.64 -11.12 -2.61
N ASN A 233 9.25 -9.93 -2.69
CA ASN A 233 8.89 -8.80 -1.86
C ASN A 233 9.03 -7.47 -2.61
N TYR A 234 8.73 -6.35 -1.95
CA TYR A 234 8.77 -5.01 -2.57
C TYR A 234 10.11 -4.59 -3.16
N HIS A 235 11.22 -5.09 -2.63
CA HIS A 235 12.55 -4.71 -3.11
C HIS A 235 12.92 -5.45 -4.40
N THR A 236 12.56 -6.71 -4.48
CA THR A 236 12.79 -7.53 -5.68
C THR A 236 11.75 -7.25 -6.77
N GLY A 237 10.59 -6.68 -6.39
CA GLY A 237 9.40 -6.64 -7.20
C GLY A 237 8.71 -8.00 -7.27
N PHE A 238 7.72 -8.12 -8.14
CA PHE A 238 6.92 -9.33 -8.30
C PHE A 238 6.93 -9.78 -9.76
N PRO A 239 6.97 -11.11 -10.05
CA PRO A 239 6.83 -11.61 -11.41
C PRO A 239 5.43 -11.31 -11.95
N GLN A 240 5.27 -11.28 -13.27
CA GLN A 240 3.96 -11.07 -13.88
C GLN A 240 2.99 -12.20 -13.50
N ASN A 241 3.46 -13.45 -13.55
CA ASN A 241 2.67 -14.61 -13.17
C ASN A 241 3.45 -15.46 -12.17
N LEU A 242 2.76 -15.95 -11.13
CA LEU A 242 3.31 -16.83 -10.12
C LEU A 242 2.59 -18.17 -10.17
N VAL A 243 3.37 -19.24 -10.19
CA VAL A 243 2.85 -20.62 -10.20
C VAL A 243 3.31 -21.32 -8.94
N LEU A 244 2.38 -21.87 -8.19
CA LEU A 244 2.64 -22.85 -7.16
C LEU A 244 2.46 -24.24 -7.77
N ASP A 245 3.57 -24.97 -7.94
CA ASP A 245 3.59 -26.32 -8.51
C ASP A 245 4.08 -27.30 -7.44
N VAL A 246 3.15 -28.01 -6.83
CA VAL A 246 3.41 -28.86 -5.65
C VAL A 246 2.68 -30.19 -5.74
N ASP A 247 3.30 -31.23 -5.20
CA ASP A 247 2.78 -32.58 -5.08
C ASP A 247 2.28 -32.95 -3.67
N TYR A 248 2.33 -32.02 -2.74
CA TYR A 248 1.84 -32.16 -1.38
C TYR A 248 0.55 -31.36 -1.14
N PHE A 249 -0.20 -31.72 -0.10
CA PHE A 249 -1.42 -31.03 0.29
C PHE A 249 -1.13 -29.60 0.75
N VAL A 250 -1.85 -28.64 0.17
CA VAL A 250 -1.82 -27.23 0.54
C VAL A 250 -3.20 -26.84 1.04
N ASP A 251 -3.29 -26.37 2.28
CA ASP A 251 -4.56 -25.86 2.81
C ASP A 251 -4.94 -24.57 2.07
N PRO A 252 -6.20 -24.39 1.63
CA PRO A 252 -6.66 -23.13 1.07
C PRO A 252 -6.38 -21.91 1.95
N ALA A 253 -6.30 -22.07 3.27
CA ALA A 253 -5.92 -20.99 4.18
C ALA A 253 -4.47 -20.52 3.99
N ASP A 254 -3.57 -21.42 3.61
CA ASP A 254 -2.16 -21.10 3.35
C ASP A 254 -1.99 -20.32 2.03
N LEU A 255 -2.94 -20.42 1.10
CA LEU A 255 -2.94 -19.67 -0.15
C LEU A 255 -3.36 -18.20 0.02
N ILE A 256 -3.83 -17.78 1.19
CA ILE A 256 -4.23 -16.41 1.48
C ILE A 256 -3.06 -15.44 1.25
N ASP A 257 -1.83 -15.82 1.62
CA ASP A 257 -0.66 -14.96 1.43
C ASP A 257 -0.31 -14.78 -0.06
N MET A 258 -0.51 -15.81 -0.90
CA MET A 258 -0.42 -15.67 -2.36
C MET A 258 -1.50 -14.74 -2.89
N ALA A 259 -2.73 -14.89 -2.43
CA ALA A 259 -3.85 -14.05 -2.86
C ALA A 259 -3.63 -12.57 -2.52
N LYS A 260 -3.03 -12.28 -1.35
CA LYS A 260 -2.64 -10.92 -0.94
C LYS A 260 -1.64 -10.25 -1.88
N LEU A 261 -0.81 -11.01 -2.58
CA LEU A 261 0.15 -10.44 -3.54
C LEU A 261 -0.52 -9.72 -4.71
N LYS A 262 -1.81 -9.86 -4.92
CA LYS A 262 -2.58 -9.11 -5.91
C LYS A 262 -3.05 -7.72 -5.42
N THR A 263 -3.00 -7.42 -4.12
CA THR A 263 -3.66 -6.24 -3.52
C THR A 263 -2.86 -4.94 -3.62
N TYR A 264 -1.57 -4.99 -3.92
CA TYR A 264 -0.69 -3.81 -3.91
C TYR A 264 -0.23 -3.41 -5.32
N ASP A 265 0.19 -2.16 -5.55
CA ASP A 265 0.51 -1.58 -6.87
C ASP A 265 1.71 -2.22 -7.63
N TYR A 266 2.26 -3.35 -7.16
CA TYR A 266 3.41 -4.08 -7.75
C TYR A 266 3.07 -5.54 -8.06
N TYR A 267 2.03 -5.80 -8.79
CA TYR A 267 1.24 -7.03 -8.86
C TYR A 267 1.85 -8.22 -9.56
N VAL A 268 1.62 -9.38 -8.94
CA VAL A 268 1.42 -10.62 -9.69
C VAL A 268 0.08 -10.51 -10.46
N HIS A 269 0.11 -10.53 -11.78
CA HIS A 269 -1.11 -10.43 -12.59
C HIS A 269 -1.98 -11.67 -12.47
N THR A 270 -1.35 -12.87 -12.53
CA THR A 270 -2.05 -14.12 -12.33
C THR A 270 -1.28 -15.00 -11.36
N PHE A 271 -1.98 -15.88 -10.65
CA PHE A 271 -1.33 -17.03 -10.10
C PHE A 271 -2.07 -18.33 -10.41
N GLU A 272 -1.29 -19.35 -10.69
CA GLU A 272 -1.72 -20.69 -11.04
C GLU A 272 -1.35 -21.63 -9.89
N VAL A 273 -2.24 -22.56 -9.57
CA VAL A 273 -1.96 -23.63 -8.59
C VAL A 273 -1.99 -24.95 -9.34
N ARG A 274 -0.83 -25.59 -9.47
CA ARG A 274 -0.66 -26.95 -9.99
C ARG A 274 -0.50 -27.89 -8.82
N SER A 275 -1.58 -28.55 -8.43
CA SER A 275 -1.63 -29.47 -7.31
C SER A 275 -2.81 -30.42 -7.51
N PRO A 276 -2.73 -31.69 -7.05
CA PRO A 276 -3.83 -32.64 -7.12
C PRO A 276 -5.06 -32.20 -6.31
N ASP A 277 -4.89 -31.27 -5.37
CA ASP A 277 -5.96 -30.79 -4.49
C ASP A 277 -6.78 -29.63 -5.10
N TYR A 278 -6.38 -29.15 -6.28
CA TYR A 278 -6.99 -28.02 -6.94
C TYR A 278 -7.34 -28.32 -8.39
N VAL A 279 -8.34 -27.62 -8.91
CA VAL A 279 -8.77 -27.70 -10.31
C VAL A 279 -9.08 -26.30 -10.82
N THR A 280 -8.62 -25.98 -12.04
CA THR A 280 -9.00 -24.75 -12.73
C THR A 280 -10.12 -25.03 -13.71
N ILE A 281 -11.21 -24.29 -13.61
CA ILE A 281 -12.38 -24.39 -14.49
C ILE A 281 -12.74 -22.96 -14.91
N ASP A 282 -12.82 -22.73 -16.21
CA ASP A 282 -13.14 -21.42 -16.82
C ASP A 282 -12.31 -20.27 -16.24
N GLY A 283 -11.01 -20.51 -16.00
CA GLY A 283 -10.06 -19.53 -15.45
C GLY A 283 -10.20 -19.26 -13.95
N VAL A 284 -11.02 -20.03 -13.24
CA VAL A 284 -11.15 -19.96 -11.78
C VAL A 284 -10.56 -21.21 -11.13
N VAL A 285 -9.71 -21.01 -10.13
CA VAL A 285 -9.12 -22.09 -9.32
C VAL A 285 -10.06 -22.43 -8.17
N TYR A 286 -10.41 -23.72 -8.11
CA TYR A 286 -11.22 -24.28 -7.03
C TYR A 286 -10.47 -25.39 -6.29
N THR A 287 -10.84 -25.66 -5.05
CA THR A 287 -10.47 -26.94 -4.42
C THR A 287 -11.00 -28.10 -5.26
N GLN A 288 -10.34 -29.26 -5.23
CA GLN A 288 -10.70 -30.45 -6.03
C GLN A 288 -12.16 -30.89 -5.82
N ASN A 289 -12.69 -30.73 -4.60
CA ASN A 289 -14.10 -31.01 -4.28
C ASN A 289 -15.06 -29.89 -4.73
N LYS A 290 -14.56 -28.82 -5.35
CA LYS A 290 -15.29 -27.64 -5.83
C LYS A 290 -16.11 -26.91 -4.76
N LYS A 291 -15.73 -27.06 -3.49
CA LYS A 291 -16.44 -26.39 -2.40
C LYS A 291 -15.91 -24.98 -2.11
N LYS A 292 -14.66 -24.70 -2.49
CA LYS A 292 -14.05 -23.38 -2.28
C LYS A 292 -13.50 -22.81 -3.58
N ALA A 293 -13.75 -21.54 -3.83
CA ALA A 293 -13.10 -20.76 -4.87
C ALA A 293 -11.87 -20.04 -4.28
N VAL A 294 -10.73 -20.13 -4.97
CA VAL A 294 -9.43 -19.72 -4.47
C VAL A 294 -8.92 -18.46 -5.17
N THR A 295 -9.00 -18.41 -6.50
CA THR A 295 -8.57 -17.25 -7.29
C THR A 295 -9.09 -17.36 -8.72
N CYS A 296 -8.84 -16.33 -9.53
CA CYS A 296 -9.14 -16.38 -10.97
C CYS A 296 -8.01 -15.73 -11.77
N ASP A 297 -8.04 -15.96 -13.09
CA ASP A 297 -7.16 -15.28 -14.02
C ASP A 297 -7.31 -13.76 -13.92
N ALA A 298 -6.19 -13.03 -13.98
CA ALA A 298 -6.18 -11.58 -13.84
C ALA A 298 -6.88 -10.85 -15.00
N ASP A 299 -6.90 -11.47 -16.17
CA ASP A 299 -7.57 -10.93 -17.35
C ASP A 299 -9.07 -11.18 -17.40
N MET A 300 -9.61 -11.85 -16.36
CA MET A 300 -11.04 -12.15 -16.28
C MET A 300 -11.88 -10.88 -16.16
N GLU A 301 -12.77 -10.70 -17.12
CA GLU A 301 -13.72 -9.58 -17.10
C GLU A 301 -15.06 -9.94 -16.45
N ASN A 302 -15.50 -11.17 -16.61
CA ASN A 302 -16.78 -11.66 -16.12
C ASN A 302 -16.57 -12.93 -15.31
N LEU A 303 -16.69 -12.82 -14.00
CA LEU A 303 -16.52 -13.94 -13.08
C LEU A 303 -17.87 -14.59 -12.79
N VAL A 304 -17.97 -15.87 -13.08
CA VAL A 304 -19.10 -16.71 -12.70
C VAL A 304 -18.59 -17.85 -11.82
N ILE A 305 -18.99 -17.85 -10.56
CA ILE A 305 -18.63 -18.92 -9.63
C ILE A 305 -19.58 -20.10 -9.83
N LEU A 306 -19.00 -21.30 -9.87
CA LEU A 306 -19.74 -22.54 -10.11
C LEU A 306 -20.83 -22.79 -9.04
N ASP A 307 -21.94 -23.33 -9.48
CA ASP A 307 -22.97 -23.86 -8.59
C ASP A 307 -22.40 -25.00 -7.72
N GLY A 308 -22.78 -25.01 -6.45
CA GLY A 308 -22.27 -25.96 -5.45
C GLY A 308 -21.03 -25.48 -4.67
N VAL A 309 -20.41 -24.35 -5.07
CA VAL A 309 -19.38 -23.68 -4.26
C VAL A 309 -20.01 -23.07 -3.03
N GLU A 310 -19.39 -23.29 -1.86
CA GLU A 310 -19.89 -22.87 -0.55
C GLU A 310 -19.09 -21.73 0.06
N GLU A 311 -17.81 -21.58 -0.31
CA GLU A 311 -16.91 -20.58 0.24
C GLU A 311 -16.02 -19.95 -0.83
N ILE A 312 -15.83 -18.63 -0.76
CA ILE A 312 -14.74 -17.89 -1.42
C ILE A 312 -13.72 -17.59 -0.33
N ILE A 313 -12.45 -17.96 -0.55
CA ILE A 313 -11.39 -17.71 0.44
C ILE A 313 -11.07 -16.21 0.54
N PRO A 314 -10.46 -15.74 1.65
CA PRO A 314 -10.01 -14.35 1.76
C PRO A 314 -9.08 -13.96 0.60
N PHE A 315 -9.22 -12.71 0.12
CA PHE A 315 -8.45 -12.10 -0.98
C PHE A 315 -8.58 -12.79 -2.35
N ALA A 316 -9.43 -13.80 -2.51
CA ALA A 316 -9.51 -14.65 -3.71
C ALA A 316 -9.49 -13.88 -5.05
N PHE A 317 -10.25 -12.82 -5.16
CA PHE A 317 -10.38 -12.01 -6.39
C PHE A 317 -9.91 -10.56 -6.19
N SER A 318 -9.23 -10.30 -5.05
CA SER A 318 -8.68 -8.98 -4.75
C SER A 318 -7.73 -8.53 -5.86
N GLY A 319 -7.77 -7.23 -6.19
CA GLY A 319 -6.94 -6.65 -7.25
C GLY A 319 -7.33 -7.05 -8.68
N GLY A 320 -8.51 -7.61 -8.90
CA GLY A 320 -9.01 -7.98 -10.24
C GLY A 320 -9.18 -6.75 -11.14
N GLN A 321 -8.09 -6.34 -11.82
CA GLN A 321 -8.00 -5.07 -12.56
C GLN A 321 -8.96 -4.99 -13.74
N LYS A 322 -9.30 -6.13 -14.35
CA LYS A 322 -10.20 -6.21 -15.52
C LYS A 322 -11.60 -6.69 -15.15
N LEU A 323 -11.83 -7.10 -13.90
CA LEU A 323 -13.09 -7.68 -13.45
C LEU A 323 -14.22 -6.65 -13.48
N LYS A 324 -15.20 -6.87 -14.36
CA LYS A 324 -16.35 -5.99 -14.62
C LYS A 324 -17.62 -6.48 -13.96
N THR A 325 -17.89 -7.78 -14.06
CA THR A 325 -19.11 -8.38 -13.53
C THR A 325 -18.80 -9.63 -12.71
N VAL A 326 -19.60 -9.86 -11.67
CA VAL A 326 -19.50 -11.04 -10.81
C VAL A 326 -20.89 -11.64 -10.60
N ARG A 327 -20.98 -12.97 -10.75
CA ARG A 327 -22.16 -13.75 -10.38
C ARG A 327 -21.78 -14.84 -9.39
N LEU A 328 -22.39 -14.78 -8.20
CA LEU A 328 -22.20 -15.76 -7.13
C LEU A 328 -23.38 -16.70 -7.08
N PRO A 329 -23.17 -18.02 -6.85
CA PRO A 329 -24.26 -18.98 -6.79
C PRO A 329 -25.03 -18.93 -5.46
N ASP A 330 -26.26 -19.40 -5.47
CA ASP A 330 -27.09 -19.49 -4.26
C ASP A 330 -26.54 -20.48 -3.20
N SER A 331 -25.69 -21.42 -3.64
CA SER A 331 -24.98 -22.35 -2.74
C SER A 331 -23.91 -21.68 -1.89
N LEU A 332 -23.49 -20.46 -2.23
CA LEU A 332 -22.41 -19.75 -1.55
C LEU A 332 -22.87 -19.28 -0.17
N LYS A 333 -22.20 -19.76 0.88
CA LYS A 333 -22.50 -19.43 2.28
C LYS A 333 -21.58 -18.35 2.84
N LYS A 334 -20.34 -18.28 2.33
CA LYS A 334 -19.32 -17.41 2.89
C LYS A 334 -18.45 -16.77 1.80
N ILE A 335 -18.34 -15.45 1.88
CA ILE A 335 -17.34 -14.66 1.16
C ILE A 335 -16.20 -14.35 2.13
N GLY A 336 -14.95 -14.55 1.72
CA GLY A 336 -13.77 -14.22 2.51
C GLY A 336 -13.57 -12.69 2.61
N MET A 337 -12.86 -12.25 3.65
CA MET A 337 -12.47 -10.83 3.76
C MET A 337 -11.65 -10.39 2.54
N ASN A 338 -11.77 -9.14 2.14
CA ASN A 338 -11.05 -8.54 1.01
C ASN A 338 -11.25 -9.27 -0.34
N ALA A 339 -12.27 -10.12 -0.48
CA ALA A 339 -12.42 -11.00 -1.63
C ALA A 339 -12.47 -10.26 -2.98
N PHE A 340 -13.03 -9.07 -3.02
CA PHE A 340 -13.13 -8.20 -4.21
C PHE A 340 -12.50 -6.82 -3.99
N GLU A 341 -11.63 -6.69 -2.99
CA GLU A 341 -10.89 -5.45 -2.73
C GLU A 341 -10.14 -5.01 -3.99
N LEU A 342 -10.09 -3.68 -4.26
CA LEU A 342 -9.40 -3.09 -5.42
C LEU A 342 -9.89 -3.57 -6.80
N CYS A 343 -11.05 -4.20 -6.92
CA CYS A 343 -11.67 -4.50 -8.20
C CYS A 343 -12.22 -3.22 -8.83
N ARG A 344 -11.33 -2.36 -9.32
CA ARG A 344 -11.65 -0.97 -9.74
C ARG A 344 -12.58 -0.90 -10.95
N GLN A 345 -12.67 -1.95 -11.77
CA GLN A 345 -13.56 -2.01 -12.94
C GLN A 345 -14.91 -2.67 -12.63
N LEU A 346 -15.07 -3.27 -11.44
CA LEU A 346 -16.30 -3.94 -11.03
C LEU A 346 -17.45 -2.93 -10.97
N HIS A 347 -18.45 -3.13 -11.81
CA HIS A 347 -19.63 -2.28 -11.86
C HIS A 347 -20.93 -3.04 -11.56
N ARG A 348 -20.91 -4.37 -11.58
CA ARG A 348 -22.07 -5.20 -11.28
C ARG A 348 -21.68 -6.47 -10.52
N ILE A 349 -22.41 -6.74 -9.45
CA ILE A 349 -22.31 -8.01 -8.73
C ILE A 349 -23.70 -8.54 -8.39
N ASP A 350 -23.86 -9.86 -8.59
CA ASP A 350 -25.00 -10.64 -8.12
C ASP A 350 -24.51 -11.53 -6.97
N LEU A 351 -25.04 -11.30 -5.77
CA LEU A 351 -24.56 -11.93 -4.54
C LEU A 351 -25.14 -13.33 -4.30
N GLY A 352 -26.13 -13.77 -5.10
CA GLY A 352 -26.88 -14.99 -4.84
C GLY A 352 -27.69 -14.91 -3.52
N GLU A 353 -28.34 -16.01 -3.14
CA GLU A 353 -29.24 -16.04 -1.97
C GLU A 353 -28.62 -16.70 -0.71
N GLY A 354 -27.45 -17.33 -0.82
CA GLY A 354 -26.84 -18.06 0.29
C GLY A 354 -26.03 -17.21 1.28
N VAL A 355 -25.57 -16.03 0.84
CA VAL A 355 -24.67 -15.16 1.63
C VAL A 355 -25.49 -14.36 2.65
N THR A 356 -25.03 -14.34 3.91
CA THR A 356 -25.70 -13.61 5.00
C THR A 356 -24.89 -12.42 5.53
N ILE A 357 -23.63 -12.31 5.14
CA ILE A 357 -22.68 -11.30 5.66
C ILE A 357 -21.88 -10.73 4.49
N ILE A 358 -21.80 -9.40 4.38
CA ILE A 358 -20.80 -8.73 3.57
C ILE A 358 -19.56 -8.56 4.45
N PRO A 359 -18.44 -9.25 4.15
CA PRO A 359 -17.29 -9.31 5.05
C PRO A 359 -16.44 -8.04 5.05
N TYR A 360 -15.41 -8.03 5.91
CA TYR A 360 -14.43 -6.97 6.05
C TYR A 360 -13.79 -6.62 4.69
N SER A 361 -13.74 -5.33 4.36
CA SER A 361 -13.14 -4.76 3.13
C SER A 361 -13.54 -5.46 1.83
N CYS A 362 -14.70 -6.12 1.77
CA CYS A 362 -15.09 -6.97 0.64
C CYS A 362 -15.07 -6.24 -0.70
N PHE A 363 -15.58 -5.02 -0.75
CA PHE A 363 -15.67 -4.15 -1.94
C PHE A 363 -14.92 -2.84 -1.75
N GLU A 364 -13.91 -2.86 -0.90
CA GLU A 364 -13.04 -1.71 -0.68
C GLU A 364 -12.43 -1.27 -2.01
N ARG A 365 -12.51 0.06 -2.29
CA ARG A 365 -11.97 0.67 -3.51
C ARG A 365 -12.49 0.11 -4.85
N CYS A 366 -13.67 -0.50 -4.86
CA CYS A 366 -14.41 -0.83 -6.08
C CYS A 366 -15.01 0.46 -6.69
N THR A 367 -14.18 1.28 -7.32
CA THR A 367 -14.52 2.68 -7.69
C THR A 367 -15.59 2.79 -8.79
N LYS A 368 -15.81 1.74 -9.60
CA LYS A 368 -16.89 1.71 -10.61
C LYS A 368 -18.18 1.05 -10.12
N LEU A 369 -18.21 0.47 -8.92
CA LEU A 369 -19.44 -0.09 -8.34
C LEU A 369 -20.34 1.05 -7.85
N LYS A 370 -21.27 1.49 -8.71
CA LYS A 370 -22.15 2.62 -8.44
C LYS A 370 -23.40 2.24 -7.65
N THR A 371 -23.88 1.02 -7.87
CA THR A 371 -25.10 0.54 -7.23
C THR A 371 -24.92 -0.90 -6.76
N ILE A 372 -25.53 -1.22 -5.63
CA ILE A 372 -25.66 -2.59 -5.15
C ILE A 372 -27.01 -2.77 -4.46
N THR A 373 -27.65 -3.92 -4.70
CA THR A 373 -28.86 -4.34 -3.99
C THR A 373 -28.49 -5.53 -3.12
N LEU A 374 -28.71 -5.41 -1.83
CA LEU A 374 -28.48 -6.48 -0.88
C LEU A 374 -29.65 -7.47 -0.90
N PRO A 375 -29.38 -8.77 -1.10
CA PRO A 375 -30.42 -9.80 -1.00
C PRO A 375 -31.03 -9.84 0.42
N PRO A 376 -32.29 -10.33 0.57
CA PRO A 376 -33.04 -10.22 1.83
C PRO A 376 -32.41 -10.96 3.02
N GLN A 377 -31.58 -11.93 2.80
CA GLN A 377 -30.91 -12.73 3.84
C GLN A 377 -29.66 -12.07 4.43
N ILE A 378 -29.14 -10.96 3.85
CA ILE A 378 -27.99 -10.25 4.41
C ILE A 378 -28.38 -9.61 5.74
N LYS A 379 -27.64 -9.99 6.80
CA LYS A 379 -27.86 -9.50 8.18
C LYS A 379 -26.79 -8.52 8.65
N GLU A 380 -25.61 -8.56 8.06
CA GLU A 380 -24.48 -7.81 8.57
C GLU A 380 -23.62 -7.26 7.43
N ILE A 381 -23.26 -5.97 7.53
CA ILE A 381 -22.24 -5.31 6.72
C ILE A 381 -21.06 -5.03 7.64
N ARG A 382 -19.93 -5.72 7.41
CA ARG A 382 -18.76 -5.60 8.27
C ARG A 382 -17.94 -4.36 7.98
N ARG A 383 -16.97 -4.12 8.86
CA ARG A 383 -16.07 -2.98 8.82
C ARG A 383 -15.45 -2.82 7.42
N GLU A 384 -15.41 -1.58 6.92
CA GLU A 384 -14.78 -1.19 5.66
C GLU A 384 -15.34 -1.89 4.40
N ALA A 385 -16.48 -2.57 4.48
CA ALA A 385 -17.02 -3.40 3.40
C ALA A 385 -17.11 -2.68 2.05
N PHE A 386 -17.42 -1.38 2.04
CA PHE A 386 -17.50 -0.53 0.86
C PHE A 386 -16.61 0.72 0.95
N TRP A 387 -15.57 0.67 1.77
CA TRP A 387 -14.67 1.81 1.99
C TRP A 387 -14.06 2.30 0.68
N LEU A 388 -14.16 3.63 0.40
CA LEU A 388 -13.67 4.25 -0.83
C LEU A 388 -14.21 3.63 -2.13
N SER A 389 -15.33 2.91 -2.06
CA SER A 389 -16.01 2.42 -3.27
C SER A 389 -16.74 3.54 -3.99
N GLY A 390 -17.12 3.30 -5.25
CA GLY A 390 -17.86 4.27 -6.06
C GLY A 390 -19.35 4.34 -5.80
N LEU A 391 -19.86 3.73 -4.72
CA LEU A 391 -21.29 3.62 -4.46
C LEU A 391 -21.99 4.99 -4.40
N GLU A 392 -23.01 5.14 -5.20
CA GLU A 392 -23.96 6.26 -5.23
C GLU A 392 -25.31 5.85 -4.65
N VAL A 393 -25.69 4.59 -4.87
CA VAL A 393 -26.96 4.03 -4.37
C VAL A 393 -26.72 2.66 -3.75
N ILE A 394 -27.23 2.46 -2.54
CA ILE A 394 -27.33 1.15 -1.89
C ILE A 394 -28.75 0.88 -1.43
N ASN A 395 -29.30 -0.28 -1.81
CA ASN A 395 -30.58 -0.76 -1.32
C ASN A 395 -30.35 -1.75 -0.18
N LEU A 396 -30.51 -1.27 1.05
CA LEU A 396 -30.45 -2.10 2.25
C LEU A 396 -31.74 -2.92 2.37
N ASN A 397 -31.58 -4.21 2.64
CA ASN A 397 -32.70 -5.14 2.80
C ASN A 397 -33.36 -5.06 4.19
N GLU A 398 -34.64 -5.41 4.29
CA GLU A 398 -35.39 -5.43 5.56
C GLU A 398 -34.97 -6.55 6.54
N GLY A 399 -33.95 -7.35 6.23
CA GLY A 399 -33.34 -8.34 7.13
C GLY A 399 -32.04 -7.87 7.79
N LEU A 400 -31.51 -6.71 7.38
CA LEU A 400 -30.25 -6.18 7.88
C LEU A 400 -30.34 -5.81 9.37
N GLU A 401 -29.37 -6.28 10.16
CA GLU A 401 -29.32 -6.07 11.61
C GLU A 401 -28.19 -5.15 12.07
N ARG A 402 -27.02 -5.22 11.40
CA ARG A 402 -25.79 -4.50 11.82
C ARG A 402 -25.01 -3.90 10.67
N VAL A 403 -24.48 -2.69 10.90
CA VAL A 403 -23.53 -1.99 10.02
C VAL A 403 -22.36 -1.49 10.84
N HIS A 404 -21.16 -1.99 10.52
CA HIS A 404 -19.96 -1.72 11.30
C HIS A 404 -19.18 -0.48 10.83
N ASP A 405 -18.08 -0.19 11.53
CA ASP A 405 -17.23 0.99 11.29
C ASP A 405 -16.75 1.09 9.84
N ASN A 406 -16.68 2.30 9.35
CA ASN A 406 -16.19 2.67 8.03
C ASN A 406 -16.89 1.99 6.84
N ALA A 407 -18.02 1.32 7.06
CA ALA A 407 -18.68 0.53 6.02
C ALA A 407 -18.93 1.31 4.73
N PHE A 408 -19.28 2.60 4.82
CA PHE A 408 -19.59 3.46 3.67
C PHE A 408 -18.69 4.70 3.55
N VAL A 409 -17.63 4.80 4.34
CA VAL A 409 -16.76 5.98 4.32
C VAL A 409 -16.07 6.10 2.96
N GLY A 410 -16.08 7.33 2.40
CA GLY A 410 -15.50 7.62 1.09
C GLY A 410 -16.34 7.15 -0.10
N THR A 411 -17.60 6.76 0.10
CA THR A 411 -18.59 6.54 -0.97
C THR A 411 -19.25 7.86 -1.40
N CYS A 412 -19.98 7.82 -2.52
CA CYS A 412 -20.74 8.96 -3.05
C CYS A 412 -22.23 8.88 -2.70
N ILE A 413 -22.64 8.09 -1.70
CA ILE A 413 -24.04 7.94 -1.30
C ILE A 413 -24.53 9.25 -0.68
N GLU A 414 -25.49 9.91 -1.30
CA GLU A 414 -26.12 11.12 -0.75
C GLU A 414 -27.37 10.83 0.09
N SER A 415 -28.08 9.76 -0.26
CA SER A 415 -29.31 9.38 0.43
C SER A 415 -29.31 7.89 0.76
N ILE A 416 -29.69 7.56 2.00
CA ILE A 416 -29.78 6.17 2.45
C ILE A 416 -31.06 5.92 3.25
N LYS A 417 -31.69 4.76 2.99
CA LYS A 417 -32.83 4.28 3.79
C LYS A 417 -32.35 3.12 4.67
N ILE A 418 -32.32 3.31 5.99
CA ILE A 418 -31.93 2.32 6.98
C ILE A 418 -33.19 1.57 7.45
N PRO A 419 -33.28 0.24 7.24
CA PRO A 419 -34.43 -0.57 7.63
C PRO A 419 -34.66 -0.56 9.14
N LYS A 420 -35.91 -0.81 9.54
CA LYS A 420 -36.27 -0.90 10.97
C LYS A 420 -35.63 -2.08 11.72
N THR A 421 -35.18 -3.07 11.00
CA THR A 421 -34.49 -4.26 11.55
C THR A 421 -33.08 -3.97 12.00
N VAL A 422 -32.45 -2.88 11.53
CA VAL A 422 -31.11 -2.46 11.97
C VAL A 422 -31.16 -2.03 13.42
N ARG A 423 -30.39 -2.71 14.26
CA ARG A 423 -30.28 -2.45 15.70
C ARG A 423 -28.98 -1.76 16.07
N ASP A 424 -27.95 -1.98 15.26
CA ASP A 424 -26.64 -1.40 15.46
C ASP A 424 -26.12 -0.81 14.14
N PHE A 425 -25.92 0.51 14.15
CA PHE A 425 -25.34 1.24 13.04
C PHE A 425 -24.18 2.08 13.60
N SER A 426 -22.95 1.74 13.23
CA SER A 426 -21.79 2.45 13.74
C SER A 426 -21.80 3.92 13.33
N LYS A 427 -21.46 4.81 14.26
CA LYS A 427 -21.27 6.24 13.97
C LYS A 427 -20.20 6.48 12.90
N ASN A 428 -19.18 5.62 12.84
CA ASN A 428 -18.09 5.71 11.88
C ASN A 428 -18.46 5.13 10.49
N ALA A 429 -19.66 4.56 10.31
CA ALA A 429 -20.09 4.02 9.01
C ALA A 429 -20.57 5.09 8.03
N ILE A 430 -20.84 6.30 8.50
CA ILE A 430 -21.41 7.39 7.70
C ILE A 430 -20.34 8.00 6.79
N SER A 431 -20.69 8.15 5.50
CA SER A 431 -19.89 8.96 4.56
C SER A 431 -20.27 10.44 4.68
N HIS A 432 -19.29 11.31 4.48
CA HIS A 432 -19.52 12.76 4.43
C HIS A 432 -20.40 13.22 3.26
N SER A 433 -20.68 12.35 2.27
CA SER A 433 -21.61 12.61 1.18
C SER A 433 -23.08 12.44 1.59
N MET A 434 -23.36 11.70 2.69
CA MET A 434 -24.73 11.38 3.11
C MET A 434 -25.43 12.59 3.71
N LYS A 435 -26.42 13.12 3.00
CA LYS A 435 -27.21 14.32 3.40
C LYS A 435 -28.61 13.98 3.83
N ASN A 436 -29.22 12.93 3.25
CA ASN A 436 -30.60 12.52 3.50
C ASN A 436 -30.63 11.09 4.04
N ILE A 437 -30.99 10.93 5.30
CA ILE A 437 -31.03 9.63 5.95
C ILE A 437 -32.42 9.36 6.50
N THR A 438 -33.05 8.31 5.98
CA THR A 438 -34.33 7.81 6.48
C THR A 438 -34.09 6.58 7.34
N MET A 439 -34.54 6.62 8.59
CA MET A 439 -34.44 5.51 9.54
C MET A 439 -35.81 4.88 9.78
N GLY A 440 -35.89 3.56 9.68
CA GLY A 440 -37.09 2.81 10.06
C GLY A 440 -37.32 2.78 11.57
N SER A 441 -36.24 2.89 12.37
CA SER A 441 -36.26 3.11 13.82
C SER A 441 -35.13 4.08 14.19
N TYR A 442 -35.34 4.87 15.23
CA TYR A 442 -34.34 5.86 15.62
C TYR A 442 -33.05 5.22 16.15
N LEU A 443 -31.94 5.55 15.51
CA LEU A 443 -30.57 5.08 15.81
C LEU A 443 -29.68 6.25 16.26
N PRO A 444 -29.38 6.39 17.56
CA PRO A 444 -28.65 7.54 18.09
C PRO A 444 -27.26 7.74 17.47
N ASN A 445 -26.58 6.67 17.10
CA ASN A 445 -25.25 6.72 16.49
C ASN A 445 -25.24 7.39 15.11
N VAL A 446 -26.34 7.32 14.36
CA VAL A 446 -26.46 7.92 13.02
C VAL A 446 -26.25 9.43 13.07
N LYS A 447 -26.93 10.14 14.01
CA LYS A 447 -26.76 11.59 14.18
C LYS A 447 -25.31 11.97 14.54
N ILE A 448 -24.69 11.18 15.42
CA ILE A 448 -23.30 11.41 15.84
C ILE A 448 -22.37 11.23 14.63
N GLY A 449 -22.56 10.16 13.86
CA GLY A 449 -21.79 9.87 12.66
C GLY A 449 -21.88 10.98 11.61
N ILE A 450 -23.09 11.52 11.37
CA ILE A 450 -23.28 12.64 10.45
C ILE A 450 -22.48 13.86 10.91
N ILE A 451 -22.63 14.28 12.15
CA ILE A 451 -22.03 15.51 12.65
C ILE A 451 -20.49 15.36 12.77
N GLU A 452 -19.97 14.19 13.19
CA GLU A 452 -18.54 13.94 13.35
C GLU A 452 -17.80 13.67 12.04
N SER A 453 -18.49 13.18 10.99
CA SER A 453 -17.87 12.92 9.69
C SER A 453 -17.50 14.19 8.92
N TYR A 454 -18.11 15.31 9.26
CA TYR A 454 -17.88 16.59 8.59
C TYR A 454 -16.74 17.37 9.25
N ARG A 455 -15.72 17.72 8.44
CA ARG A 455 -14.58 18.55 8.86
C ARG A 455 -14.69 19.96 8.25
N PRO A 456 -14.41 21.02 9.02
CA PRO A 456 -14.37 22.39 8.47
C PRO A 456 -13.40 22.47 7.29
N GLY A 457 -13.85 23.02 6.17
CA GLY A 457 -13.04 23.26 4.97
C GLY A 457 -13.00 22.14 3.92
N SER A 458 -13.61 20.98 4.17
CA SER A 458 -13.62 19.87 3.21
C SER A 458 -14.91 19.73 2.38
N ASN A 459 -15.99 20.41 2.74
CA ASN A 459 -17.28 20.30 2.06
C ASN A 459 -18.06 21.62 2.09
N THR A 460 -18.84 21.86 1.04
CA THR A 460 -19.76 23.03 0.91
C THR A 460 -21.04 22.85 1.70
N ASP A 461 -21.42 21.62 2.04
CA ASP A 461 -22.64 21.31 2.75
C ASP A 461 -22.60 21.72 4.22
N THR A 462 -23.70 22.23 4.71
CA THR A 462 -23.82 22.78 6.06
C THR A 462 -24.91 22.14 6.90
N ILE A 463 -25.78 21.34 6.25
CA ILE A 463 -26.91 20.66 6.87
C ILE A 463 -27.02 19.22 6.39
N ALA A 464 -27.66 18.38 7.21
CA ALA A 464 -28.16 17.06 6.85
C ALA A 464 -29.59 16.90 7.31
N ILE A 465 -30.35 16.02 6.67
CA ILE A 465 -31.74 15.77 6.92
C ILE A 465 -31.93 14.36 7.46
N LEU A 466 -32.54 14.22 8.63
CA LEU A 466 -32.92 12.95 9.23
C LEU A 466 -34.42 12.76 9.22
N HIS A 467 -34.86 11.61 8.75
CA HIS A 467 -36.25 11.16 8.83
C HIS A 467 -36.37 9.91 9.71
N CYS A 468 -37.36 9.85 10.58
CA CYS A 468 -37.72 8.65 11.32
C CYS A 468 -39.22 8.65 11.62
N GLY A 469 -39.98 7.76 10.98
CA GLY A 469 -41.44 7.80 11.00
C GLY A 469 -41.94 9.13 10.44
N ASP A 470 -42.85 9.79 11.20
CA ASP A 470 -43.38 11.10 10.84
C ASP A 470 -42.50 12.29 11.24
N LYS A 471 -41.34 12.00 11.87
CA LYS A 471 -40.41 13.04 12.33
C LYS A 471 -39.37 13.37 11.29
N HIS A 472 -39.11 14.66 11.18
CA HIS A 472 -38.14 15.25 10.26
C HIS A 472 -37.28 16.26 11.01
N ALA A 473 -35.97 16.15 10.87
CA ALA A 473 -35.01 17.04 11.51
C ALA A 473 -33.97 17.53 10.50
N ILE A 474 -33.83 18.85 10.39
CA ILE A 474 -32.82 19.52 9.60
C ILE A 474 -31.68 19.85 10.54
N LEU A 475 -30.59 19.10 10.45
CA LEU A 475 -29.45 19.14 11.37
C LEU A 475 -28.30 19.97 10.81
N PRO A 476 -27.89 21.04 11.50
CA PRO A 476 -26.63 21.72 11.16
C PRO A 476 -25.43 20.80 11.41
N LEU A 477 -24.49 20.77 10.45
CA LEU A 477 -23.29 19.93 10.51
C LEU A 477 -22.19 20.57 11.35
N TYR A 478 -22.24 21.89 11.55
CA TYR A 478 -21.26 22.65 12.32
C TYR A 478 -21.93 23.33 13.50
N THR A 479 -21.54 22.94 14.72
CA THR A 479 -22.05 23.51 15.97
C THR A 479 -20.89 23.98 16.84
N ASN A 480 -21.13 24.85 17.81
CA ASN A 480 -20.11 25.27 18.76
C ASN A 480 -19.83 24.16 19.78
N SER A 481 -18.57 23.99 20.16
CA SER A 481 -18.16 23.00 21.17
C SER A 481 -18.93 23.15 22.50
N THR A 482 -19.25 24.37 22.90
CA THR A 482 -20.01 24.69 24.14
C THR A 482 -21.47 24.25 24.06
N THR A 483 -22.07 24.16 22.88
CA THR A 483 -23.48 23.77 22.69
C THR A 483 -23.64 22.36 22.15
N TYR A 484 -22.56 21.69 21.78
CA TYR A 484 -22.56 20.39 21.12
C TYR A 484 -23.34 19.32 21.90
N SER A 485 -23.03 19.12 23.17
CA SER A 485 -23.71 18.12 24.00
C SER A 485 -25.21 18.43 24.16
N LYS A 486 -25.56 19.71 24.33
CA LYS A 486 -26.95 20.15 24.43
C LYS A 486 -27.72 19.89 23.12
N TYR A 487 -27.08 20.15 22.01
CA TYR A 487 -27.63 19.89 20.68
C TYR A 487 -27.91 18.39 20.46
N LEU A 488 -26.94 17.51 20.75
CA LEU A 488 -27.12 16.07 20.64
C LEU A 488 -28.28 15.55 21.50
N LEU A 489 -28.38 16.05 22.74
CA LEU A 489 -29.49 15.71 23.64
C LEU A 489 -30.84 16.18 23.10
N ALA A 490 -30.92 17.39 22.54
CA ALA A 490 -32.16 17.91 21.93
C ALA A 490 -32.60 17.06 20.73
N VAL A 491 -31.66 16.58 19.92
CA VAL A 491 -32.00 15.65 18.81
C VAL A 491 -32.52 14.31 19.33
N ASP A 492 -31.89 13.75 20.39
CA ASP A 492 -32.38 12.52 21.03
C ASP A 492 -33.77 12.69 21.59
N GLU A 493 -34.02 13.78 22.33
CA GLU A 493 -35.33 14.07 22.91
C GLU A 493 -36.39 14.23 21.84
N PHE A 494 -36.06 14.96 20.78
CA PHE A 494 -36.98 15.12 19.65
C PHE A 494 -37.45 13.78 19.08
N PHE A 495 -36.52 12.88 18.75
CA PHE A 495 -36.89 11.60 18.12
C PHE A 495 -37.52 10.61 19.09
N LYS A 496 -37.18 10.62 20.39
CA LYS A 496 -37.71 9.69 21.39
C LYS A 496 -39.04 10.13 22.00
N ASN A 497 -39.32 11.44 22.07
CA ASN A 497 -40.50 11.98 22.72
C ASN A 497 -41.61 12.26 21.68
N GLU A 498 -42.64 11.43 21.61
CA GLU A 498 -43.76 11.55 20.66
C GLU A 498 -44.54 12.86 20.79
N SER A 499 -44.51 13.52 21.94
CA SER A 499 -45.20 14.81 22.15
C SER A 499 -44.52 15.98 21.44
N ILE A 500 -43.21 15.88 21.15
CA ILE A 500 -42.47 16.91 20.42
C ILE A 500 -42.66 16.70 18.93
N LYS A 501 -43.42 17.55 18.30
CA LYS A 501 -43.75 17.46 16.86
C LYS A 501 -42.78 18.23 15.97
N HIS A 502 -42.14 19.27 16.52
CA HIS A 502 -41.27 20.16 15.78
C HIS A 502 -40.13 20.69 16.67
N THR A 503 -38.95 20.88 16.11
CA THR A 503 -37.79 21.51 16.77
C THR A 503 -36.87 22.16 15.73
N GLU A 504 -36.55 23.43 15.92
CA GLU A 504 -35.73 24.20 14.99
C GLU A 504 -34.23 24.04 15.27
N PHE A 505 -33.66 22.97 14.78
CA PHE A 505 -32.22 22.65 15.00
C PHE A 505 -31.27 23.61 14.30
N TRP A 506 -31.69 24.30 13.23
CA TRP A 506 -30.86 25.28 12.52
C TRP A 506 -30.27 26.38 13.44
N GLN A 507 -30.93 26.66 14.55
CA GLN A 507 -30.46 27.62 15.53
C GLN A 507 -29.17 27.22 16.21
N TYR A 508 -28.82 25.93 16.26
CA TYR A 508 -27.55 25.42 16.81
C TYR A 508 -26.34 25.58 15.86
N ALA A 509 -26.57 25.98 14.59
CA ALA A 509 -25.46 26.17 13.66
C ALA A 509 -24.47 27.23 14.15
N SER A 510 -23.17 26.93 14.08
CA SER A 510 -22.10 27.86 14.46
C SER A 510 -21.74 28.84 13.33
N THR A 511 -22.08 28.50 12.07
CA THR A 511 -21.76 29.31 10.90
C THR A 511 -23.00 30.06 10.39
N ALA A 512 -22.76 31.24 9.78
CA ALA A 512 -23.82 32.00 9.14
C ALA A 512 -24.48 31.20 7.99
N LYS A 513 -23.66 30.54 7.16
CA LYS A 513 -24.12 29.68 6.06
C LYS A 513 -25.00 28.54 6.58
N GLY A 514 -24.58 27.84 7.65
CA GLY A 514 -25.36 26.76 8.25
C GLY A 514 -26.72 27.22 8.82
N LYS A 515 -26.78 28.43 9.40
CA LYS A 515 -28.05 29.04 9.82
C LYS A 515 -28.96 29.40 8.64
N GLU A 516 -28.37 29.97 7.60
CA GLU A 516 -29.07 30.40 6.41
C GLU A 516 -29.69 29.19 5.65
N ASP A 517 -28.88 28.17 5.40
CA ASP A 517 -29.29 26.95 4.71
C ASP A 517 -30.31 26.16 5.55
N GLY A 518 -30.04 25.99 6.85
CA GLY A 518 -30.96 25.30 7.75
C GLY A 518 -32.32 25.99 7.92
N ALA A 519 -32.33 27.32 8.04
CA ALA A 519 -33.57 28.08 8.11
C ALA A 519 -34.37 28.03 6.81
N LEU A 520 -33.69 28.04 5.64
CA LEU A 520 -34.34 27.92 4.34
C LEU A 520 -35.03 26.56 4.19
N GLU A 521 -34.32 25.47 4.42
CA GLU A 521 -34.92 24.13 4.33
C GLU A 521 -36.00 23.91 5.39
N GLU A 522 -35.84 24.44 6.61
CA GLU A 522 -36.86 24.38 7.67
C GLU A 522 -38.16 25.09 7.28
N TYR A 523 -38.04 26.30 6.72
CA TYR A 523 -39.21 27.02 6.24
C TYR A 523 -39.91 26.31 5.08
N LEU A 524 -39.14 25.79 4.13
CA LEU A 524 -39.69 25.05 2.98
C LEU A 524 -40.42 23.79 3.42
N PHE A 525 -39.91 23.11 4.45
CA PHE A 525 -40.50 21.87 4.95
C PHE A 525 -41.72 22.10 5.87
N SER A 526 -41.54 22.92 6.90
CA SER A 526 -42.54 23.07 8.00
C SER A 526 -43.37 24.35 7.93
N GLY A 527 -42.96 25.34 7.14
CA GLY A 527 -43.54 26.67 7.14
C GLY A 527 -43.26 27.48 8.40
N SER A 528 -42.21 27.10 9.19
CA SER A 528 -41.87 27.76 10.45
C SER A 528 -41.82 29.28 10.36
N GLY A 529 -42.49 29.95 11.32
CA GLY A 529 -42.51 31.41 11.42
C GLY A 529 -41.14 31.99 11.74
N ASP A 530 -40.39 31.39 12.66
CA ASP A 530 -39.08 31.84 13.08
C ASP A 530 -38.07 31.72 11.94
N ALA A 531 -38.08 30.61 11.21
CA ALA A 531 -37.26 30.39 10.03
C ALA A 531 -37.61 31.41 8.93
N LYS A 532 -38.90 31.65 8.68
CA LYS A 532 -39.38 32.66 7.72
C LYS A 532 -38.86 34.06 8.05
N ASP A 533 -38.98 34.48 9.30
CA ASP A 533 -38.54 35.80 9.74
C ASP A 533 -37.01 35.96 9.63
N TYR A 534 -36.26 34.91 9.97
CA TYR A 534 -34.81 34.88 9.78
C TYR A 534 -34.41 35.03 8.30
N ILE A 535 -35.04 34.25 7.41
CA ILE A 535 -34.76 34.30 5.96
C ILE A 535 -35.16 35.66 5.39
N LYS A 536 -36.32 36.18 5.74
CA LYS A 536 -36.79 37.49 5.28
C LYS A 536 -35.83 38.59 5.66
N LYS A 537 -35.37 38.62 6.91
CA LYS A 537 -34.39 39.59 7.42
C LYS A 537 -33.04 39.52 6.69
N ASN A 538 -32.63 38.33 6.31
CA ASN A 538 -31.31 38.08 5.69
C ASN A 538 -31.38 37.83 4.18
N SER A 539 -32.56 37.93 3.55
CA SER A 539 -32.79 37.48 2.17
C SER A 539 -31.81 38.02 1.13
N LYS A 540 -31.41 39.30 1.23
CA LYS A 540 -30.44 39.92 0.33
C LYS A 540 -29.04 39.29 0.50
N LYS A 541 -28.62 39.06 1.73
CA LYS A 541 -27.33 38.46 2.05
C LYS A 541 -27.25 37.01 1.57
N ILE A 542 -28.30 36.24 1.83
CA ILE A 542 -28.43 34.84 1.41
C ILE A 542 -28.38 34.75 -0.11
N ALA A 543 -29.22 35.56 -0.82
CA ALA A 543 -29.24 35.53 -2.28
C ALA A 543 -27.87 35.88 -2.90
N LEU A 544 -27.18 36.91 -2.39
CA LEU A 544 -25.86 37.30 -2.89
C LEU A 544 -24.80 36.22 -2.64
N ARG A 545 -24.86 35.52 -1.51
CA ARG A 545 -23.97 34.38 -1.22
C ARG A 545 -24.25 33.24 -2.20
N LEU A 546 -25.49 32.81 -2.38
CA LEU A 546 -25.85 31.72 -3.28
C LEU A 546 -25.44 32.01 -4.73
N ILE A 547 -25.53 33.27 -5.18
CA ILE A 547 -25.06 33.69 -6.50
C ILE A 547 -23.52 33.55 -6.57
N ALA A 548 -22.80 34.03 -5.55
CA ALA A 548 -21.34 33.98 -5.52
C ALA A 548 -20.81 32.54 -5.45
N GLU A 549 -21.56 31.63 -4.84
CA GLU A 549 -21.23 30.19 -4.71
C GLU A 549 -21.69 29.36 -5.92
N GLY A 550 -22.44 29.93 -6.87
CA GLY A 550 -23.00 29.20 -8.01
C GLY A 550 -24.17 28.28 -7.68
N GLU A 551 -24.80 28.44 -6.52
CA GLU A 551 -25.85 27.58 -5.98
C GLU A 551 -27.25 27.96 -6.52
N GLU A 552 -27.45 27.83 -7.85
CA GLU A 552 -28.68 28.28 -8.53
C GLU A 552 -29.93 27.59 -8.01
N GLU A 553 -29.87 26.27 -7.75
CA GLU A 553 -31.01 25.50 -7.27
C GLU A 553 -31.53 26.01 -5.90
N LYS A 554 -30.60 26.26 -4.96
CA LYS A 554 -30.97 26.84 -3.66
C LYS A 554 -31.44 28.27 -3.78
N LEU A 555 -30.89 29.04 -4.74
CA LEU A 555 -31.39 30.40 -5.01
C LEU A 555 -32.83 30.38 -5.52
N VAL A 556 -33.19 29.48 -6.44
CA VAL A 556 -34.57 29.31 -6.90
C VAL A 556 -35.49 28.96 -5.74
N LYS A 557 -35.12 28.02 -4.89
CA LYS A 557 -35.87 27.68 -3.67
C LYS A 557 -36.08 28.92 -2.77
N LEU A 558 -35.06 29.74 -2.56
CA LEU A 558 -35.20 30.98 -1.79
C LEU A 558 -36.16 31.96 -2.46
N LEU A 559 -36.12 32.12 -3.77
CA LEU A 559 -37.00 33.00 -4.53
C LEU A 559 -38.47 32.52 -4.47
N GLU A 560 -38.70 31.22 -4.54
CA GLU A 560 -40.02 30.58 -4.43
C GLU A 560 -40.71 30.82 -3.09
N THR A 561 -39.95 31.05 -2.01
CA THR A 561 -40.52 31.43 -0.71
C THR A 561 -41.30 32.75 -0.74
N GLY A 562 -41.08 33.58 -1.74
CA GLY A 562 -41.70 34.92 -1.87
C GLY A 562 -41.22 35.95 -0.82
N VAL A 563 -40.25 35.63 0.05
CA VAL A 563 -39.77 36.53 1.10
C VAL A 563 -38.79 37.60 0.58
N VAL A 564 -38.24 37.40 -0.63
CA VAL A 564 -37.24 38.30 -1.22
C VAL A 564 -37.95 39.56 -1.75
N SER A 565 -37.54 40.73 -1.24
CA SER A 565 -38.18 42.00 -1.59
C SER A 565 -37.85 42.47 -3.03
N LYS A 566 -38.79 43.23 -3.64
CA LYS A 566 -38.59 43.83 -4.98
C LYS A 566 -37.25 44.60 -5.13
N PRO A 567 -36.84 45.45 -4.17
CA PRO A 567 -35.53 46.10 -4.25
C PRO A 567 -34.36 45.11 -4.30
N THR A 568 -34.45 44.00 -3.53
CA THR A 568 -33.45 42.96 -3.55
C THR A 568 -33.43 42.22 -4.89
N LEU A 569 -34.60 41.88 -5.47
CA LEU A 569 -34.68 41.25 -6.80
C LEU A 569 -33.98 42.08 -7.89
N LYS A 570 -34.13 43.42 -7.86
CA LYS A 570 -33.44 44.33 -8.80
C LYS A 570 -31.94 44.35 -8.60
N VAL A 571 -31.45 44.15 -7.37
CA VAL A 571 -29.98 44.13 -7.08
C VAL A 571 -29.34 42.79 -7.48
N ILE A 572 -30.03 41.68 -7.32
CA ILE A 572 -29.45 40.35 -7.61
C ILE A 572 -29.55 39.97 -9.08
N LEU A 573 -30.54 40.49 -9.84
CA LEU A 573 -30.77 40.13 -11.24
C LEU A 573 -29.52 40.36 -12.15
N PRO A 574 -28.80 41.50 -12.10
CA PRO A 574 -27.57 41.66 -12.90
C PRO A 574 -26.50 40.64 -12.53
N LYS A 575 -26.35 40.34 -11.24
CA LYS A 575 -25.36 39.37 -10.75
C LYS A 575 -25.66 37.93 -11.16
N MET A 576 -26.92 37.56 -11.23
CA MET A 576 -27.35 36.26 -11.77
C MET A 576 -27.02 36.15 -13.28
N LYS A 577 -27.08 37.28 -14.03
CA LYS A 577 -26.68 37.32 -15.44
C LYS A 577 -25.19 37.11 -15.61
N GLU A 578 -24.37 37.68 -14.75
CA GLU A 578 -22.91 37.51 -14.73
C GLU A 578 -22.49 36.06 -14.45
N GLN A 579 -23.32 35.30 -13.78
CA GLN A 579 -23.08 33.90 -13.40
C GLN A 579 -23.90 32.88 -14.22
N ASP A 580 -24.54 33.30 -15.33
CA ASP A 580 -25.35 32.47 -16.22
C ASP A 580 -26.47 31.64 -15.53
N MET A 581 -26.99 32.13 -14.41
CA MET A 581 -28.06 31.50 -13.65
C MET A 581 -29.44 31.69 -14.32
N THR A 582 -29.70 30.94 -15.37
CA THR A 582 -30.86 31.16 -16.28
C THR A 582 -32.22 30.86 -15.64
N ALA A 583 -32.29 29.81 -14.82
CA ALA A 583 -33.54 29.42 -14.12
C ALA A 583 -33.94 30.49 -13.09
N ALA A 584 -33.01 30.94 -12.28
CA ALA A 584 -33.23 31.99 -11.29
C ALA A 584 -33.56 33.34 -11.94
N GLN A 585 -32.93 33.72 -13.06
CA GLN A 585 -33.24 34.90 -13.84
C GLN A 585 -34.69 34.88 -14.37
N SER A 586 -35.08 33.75 -14.97
CA SER A 586 -36.45 33.57 -15.51
C SER A 586 -37.51 33.75 -14.44
N TYR A 587 -37.26 33.14 -13.26
CA TYR A 587 -38.17 33.30 -12.12
C TYR A 587 -38.31 34.77 -11.66
N VAL A 588 -37.17 35.48 -11.52
CA VAL A 588 -37.17 36.87 -11.09
C VAL A 588 -37.89 37.78 -12.10
N LEU A 589 -37.64 37.59 -13.40
CA LEU A 589 -38.29 38.35 -14.47
C LEU A 589 -39.80 38.12 -14.46
N GLU A 590 -40.27 36.90 -14.28
CA GLU A 590 -41.68 36.55 -14.14
C GLU A 590 -42.32 37.25 -12.93
N GLN A 591 -41.66 37.24 -11.77
CA GLN A 591 -42.16 37.89 -10.54
C GLN A 591 -42.19 39.41 -10.67
N LEU A 592 -41.25 40.01 -11.35
CA LEU A 592 -41.25 41.46 -11.62
C LEU A 592 -42.37 41.86 -12.60
N ASN A 593 -42.64 41.02 -13.61
CA ASN A 593 -43.70 41.23 -14.60
C ASN A 593 -45.11 41.01 -14.05
N LYS A 594 -45.35 39.94 -13.26
CA LYS A 594 -46.64 39.64 -12.64
C LYS A 594 -47.13 40.78 -11.73
N LYS A 595 -46.21 41.46 -11.02
CA LYS A 595 -46.58 42.59 -10.16
C LYS A 595 -46.76 43.91 -10.91
N GLY A 596 -46.29 44.02 -12.17
CA GLY A 596 -46.54 45.15 -13.06
C GLY A 596 -47.96 45.13 -13.65
N ILE A 597 -48.52 43.97 -13.92
CA ILE A 597 -49.87 43.78 -14.46
C ILE A 597 -50.98 44.08 -13.41
N SER A 598 -50.68 43.87 -12.12
CA SER A 598 -51.66 44.15 -11.04
C SER A 598 -51.77 45.64 -10.68
N GLU A 599 -50.74 46.44 -10.96
CA GLU A 599 -50.80 47.90 -10.71
C GLU A 599 -51.41 48.68 -11.87
N ASN A 600 -51.48 48.13 -13.09
CA ASN A 600 -52.13 48.78 -14.25
C ASN A 600 -53.64 48.44 -14.40
N LYS A 601 -54.27 47.67 -13.52
CA LYS A 601 -55.66 47.38 -13.55
C LYS A 601 -56.54 48.34 -12.73
N PHE A 602 -55.94 49.36 -12.12
CA PHE A 602 -56.67 50.42 -11.39
C PHE A 602 -56.38 51.84 -11.86
N ALA A 603 -55.99 52.00 -13.12
CA ALA A 603 -55.92 53.31 -13.75
C ALA A 603 -56.84 53.29 -15.01
N ILE A 604 -58.16 53.32 -14.83
CA ILE A 604 -59.15 53.91 -15.70
C ILE A 604 -60.23 54.48 -14.79
#